data_88cbbc6518f69914d31be4cd786ced60
#
_entry.id   88cbbc6518f69914d31be4cd786ced60
#
_cell.length_a   1.000
_cell.length_b   1.000
_cell.length_c   1.000
_cell.angle_alpha   90.00
_cell.angle_beta   90.00
_cell.angle_gamma   90.00
#
_symmetry.space_group_name_H-M   'P 1'
#
loop_
_entity.id
_entity.type
_entity.pdbx_description
1 polymer ?
#
loop_
_entity_poly.entity_id
_entity_poly.type
_entity_poly.pdbx_seq_one_letter_code
_entity_poly.pdbx_strand_id
1 'polypeptide(L)'
;MMDHEITPELDAFIAASLDHWTSFGPTDNGFSIAASAIMNQMIPGRDARAWSELNKAWGLPNLGKATFYWESDHCPVNESPFGLAAALQYTLLRSDTGNIDVFPQRVEALRNASFALMRAEGGFVVSAVLKELRTQWVEIESLLGNECLLRVRDWTDVAVAPSVVVEKRG
;
A
#
# COMPACT_ATOMS: atom_id res chain seq x y z
N MET A 1 -16.55 -13.41 -8.87
CA MET A 1 -16.07 -12.72 -7.67
C MET A 1 -17.29 -12.01 -7.10
N MET A 2 -17.69 -12.28 -5.87
CA MET A 2 -18.86 -11.61 -5.30
C MET A 2 -18.43 -10.20 -4.91
N ASP A 3 -18.96 -9.18 -5.59
CA ASP A 3 -18.88 -7.81 -5.16
C ASP A 3 -19.71 -7.65 -3.88
N HIS A 4 -19.08 -7.89 -2.74
CA HIS A 4 -19.65 -7.43 -1.49
C HIS A 4 -19.31 -5.94 -1.36
N GLU A 5 -20.33 -5.10 -1.52
CA GLU A 5 -20.18 -3.69 -1.15
C GLU A 5 -19.68 -3.61 0.30
N ILE A 6 -18.52 -3.01 0.48
CA ILE A 6 -17.95 -2.80 1.81
C ILE A 6 -18.77 -1.67 2.46
N THR A 7 -19.58 -2.02 3.45
CA THR A 7 -20.36 -1.05 4.22
C THR A 7 -19.54 -0.51 5.40
N PRO A 8 -19.88 0.68 5.94
CA PRO A 8 -19.22 1.20 7.14
C PRO A 8 -19.29 0.25 8.34
N GLU A 9 -20.36 -0.53 8.47
CA GLU A 9 -20.52 -1.52 9.52
C GLU A 9 -19.54 -2.70 9.33
N LEU A 10 -19.32 -3.12 8.08
CA LEU A 10 -18.36 -4.16 7.75
C LEU A 10 -16.93 -3.68 8.00
N ASP A 11 -16.60 -2.44 7.62
CA ASP A 11 -15.30 -1.82 7.93
C ASP A 11 -15.04 -1.78 9.44
N ALA A 12 -16.05 -1.37 10.22
CA ALA A 12 -15.95 -1.34 11.69
C ALA A 12 -15.76 -2.75 12.28
N PHE A 13 -16.46 -3.75 11.75
CA PHE A 13 -16.32 -5.13 12.20
C PHE A 13 -14.93 -5.71 11.86
N ILE A 14 -14.43 -5.45 10.64
CA ILE A 14 -13.09 -5.87 10.22
C ILE A 14 -12.04 -5.19 11.08
N ALA A 15 -12.18 -3.89 11.34
CA ALA A 15 -11.28 -3.13 12.19
C ALA A 15 -11.22 -3.70 13.61
N ALA A 16 -12.38 -3.96 14.22
CA ALA A 16 -12.47 -4.53 15.55
C ALA A 16 -11.87 -5.95 15.62
N SER A 17 -12.12 -6.77 14.60
CA SER A 17 -11.54 -8.12 14.48
C SER A 17 -10.03 -8.09 14.37
N LEU A 18 -9.49 -7.15 13.58
CA LEU A 18 -8.05 -6.97 13.42
C LEU A 18 -7.40 -6.47 14.73
N ASP A 19 -8.03 -5.52 15.42
CA ASP A 19 -7.55 -5.03 16.72
C ASP A 19 -7.58 -6.14 17.77
N HIS A 20 -8.62 -6.97 17.77
CA HIS A 20 -8.71 -8.13 18.64
C HIS A 20 -7.61 -9.15 18.34
N TRP A 21 -7.40 -9.51 17.06
CA TRP A 21 -6.32 -10.40 16.67
C TRP A 21 -4.94 -9.88 17.12
N THR A 22 -4.65 -8.60 16.90
CA THR A 22 -3.37 -8.02 17.29
C THR A 22 -3.19 -7.84 18.79
N SER A 23 -4.27 -7.97 19.59
CA SER A 23 -4.22 -7.91 21.06
C SER A 23 -3.77 -9.21 21.74
N PHE A 24 -3.80 -10.34 21.04
CA PHE A 24 -3.44 -11.65 21.62
C PHE A 24 -1.94 -11.86 21.84
N GLY A 25 -1.13 -10.93 21.47
CA GLY A 25 0.31 -11.01 21.68
C GLY A 25 1.10 -10.46 20.50
N PRO A 26 2.43 -10.58 20.61
CA PRO A 26 3.28 -9.94 19.65
C PRO A 26 3.03 -10.47 18.24
N THR A 27 2.57 -9.58 17.37
CA THR A 27 2.73 -9.72 15.93
C THR A 27 4.21 -9.52 15.60
N ASP A 28 5.09 -10.28 16.29
CA ASP A 28 6.52 -9.97 16.29
C ASP A 28 7.29 -10.72 15.21
N ASN A 29 6.59 -11.52 14.41
CA ASN A 29 7.19 -12.12 13.23
C ASN A 29 6.88 -11.30 11.97
N GLY A 30 7.78 -11.34 11.00
CA GLY A 30 7.68 -10.56 9.78
C GLY A 30 6.40 -10.81 8.98
N PHE A 31 5.89 -12.05 8.99
CA PHE A 31 4.65 -12.42 8.31
C PHE A 31 3.43 -11.72 8.94
N SER A 32 3.29 -11.81 10.27
CA SER A 32 2.17 -11.17 10.98
C SER A 32 2.23 -9.65 10.89
N ILE A 33 3.42 -9.06 10.92
CA ILE A 33 3.62 -7.62 10.71
C ILE A 33 3.15 -7.22 9.32
N ALA A 34 3.57 -7.94 8.29
CA ALA A 34 3.16 -7.67 6.91
C ALA A 34 1.64 -7.79 6.73
N ALA A 35 1.04 -8.87 7.24
CA ALA A 35 -0.39 -9.10 7.18
C ALA A 35 -1.17 -7.99 7.91
N SER A 36 -0.76 -7.65 9.14
CA SER A 36 -1.39 -6.58 9.91
C SER A 36 -1.29 -5.22 9.19
N ALA A 37 -0.13 -4.89 8.64
CA ALA A 37 0.06 -3.65 7.89
C ALA A 37 -0.87 -3.59 6.67
N ILE A 38 -0.89 -4.63 5.83
CA ILE A 38 -1.72 -4.68 4.62
C ILE A 38 -3.21 -4.58 4.96
N MET A 39 -3.69 -5.35 5.95
CA MET A 39 -5.09 -5.30 6.36
C MET A 39 -5.49 -3.92 6.89
N ASN A 40 -4.63 -3.25 7.66
CA ASN A 40 -4.89 -1.87 8.10
C ASN A 40 -4.89 -0.88 6.93
N GLN A 41 -4.08 -1.08 5.89
CA GLN A 41 -4.08 -0.23 4.69
C GLN A 41 -5.39 -0.29 3.90
N MET A 42 -6.14 -1.38 4.03
CA MET A 42 -7.43 -1.56 3.35
C MET A 42 -8.59 -0.90 4.08
N ILE A 43 -8.43 -0.49 5.34
CA ILE A 43 -9.49 0.11 6.16
C ILE A 43 -9.33 1.63 6.15
N PRO A 44 -10.37 2.38 5.74
CA PRO A 44 -10.33 3.83 5.71
C PRO A 44 -9.94 4.45 7.07
N GLY A 45 -9.08 5.46 7.04
CA GLY A 45 -8.67 6.20 8.24
C GLY A 45 -7.63 5.51 9.14
N ARG A 46 -7.12 4.33 8.76
CA ARG A 46 -6.12 3.58 9.53
C ARG A 46 -4.68 3.76 9.04
N ASP A 47 -4.40 4.79 8.25
CA ASP A 47 -3.08 5.07 7.66
C ASP A 47 -1.95 5.04 8.71
N ALA A 48 -2.14 5.74 9.82
CA ALA A 48 -1.15 5.80 10.90
C ALA A 48 -0.96 4.43 11.58
N ARG A 49 -2.04 3.65 11.73
CA ARG A 49 -1.97 2.30 12.28
C ARG A 49 -1.24 1.36 11.35
N ALA A 50 -1.59 1.38 10.06
CA ALA A 50 -0.92 0.59 9.02
C ALA A 50 0.59 0.85 8.99
N TRP A 51 0.98 2.11 9.02
CA TRP A 51 2.38 2.52 9.07
C TRP A 51 3.08 2.07 10.36
N SER A 52 2.39 2.22 11.50
CA SER A 52 2.92 1.75 12.78
C SER A 52 3.18 0.25 12.80
N GLU A 53 2.28 -0.55 12.21
CA GLU A 53 2.47 -1.98 12.08
C GLU A 53 3.66 -2.30 11.16
N LEU A 54 3.71 -1.72 9.97
CA LEU A 54 4.82 -1.93 9.04
C LEU A 54 6.17 -1.52 9.64
N ASN A 55 6.19 -0.43 10.41
CA ASN A 55 7.41 0.10 11.01
C ASN A 55 8.04 -0.84 12.06
N LYS A 56 7.26 -1.75 12.64
CA LYS A 56 7.78 -2.80 13.54
C LYS A 56 8.80 -3.70 12.85
N ALA A 57 8.69 -3.86 11.52
CA ALA A 57 9.61 -4.69 10.75
C ALA A 57 11.07 -4.25 10.89
N TRP A 58 11.33 -2.96 11.04
CA TRP A 58 12.70 -2.44 11.19
C TRP A 58 13.35 -2.83 12.52
N GLY A 59 12.55 -3.23 13.51
CA GLY A 59 13.04 -3.76 14.78
C GLY A 59 13.31 -5.28 14.78
N LEU A 60 12.98 -5.98 13.69
CA LEU A 60 13.21 -7.43 13.62
C LEU A 60 14.71 -7.74 13.53
N PRO A 61 15.22 -8.66 14.39
CA PRO A 61 16.66 -8.86 14.57
C PRO A 61 17.39 -9.38 13.32
N ASN A 62 16.70 -10.05 12.44
CA ASN A 62 17.29 -10.73 11.28
C ASN A 62 16.81 -10.16 9.94
N LEU A 63 16.10 -9.03 9.96
CA LEU A 63 15.65 -8.37 8.74
C LEU A 63 16.81 -7.56 8.12
N GLY A 64 16.96 -7.65 6.81
CA GLY A 64 17.82 -6.74 6.04
C GLY A 64 19.23 -7.25 5.74
N LYS A 65 19.58 -8.46 6.14
CA LYS A 65 20.90 -9.03 5.81
C LYS A 65 20.92 -9.98 4.62
N ALA A 66 19.75 -10.47 4.20
CA ALA A 66 19.60 -11.37 3.07
C ALA A 66 18.13 -11.40 2.59
N THR A 67 17.89 -12.08 1.49
CA THR A 67 16.55 -12.34 0.95
C THR A 67 15.69 -13.22 1.88
N PHE A 68 16.33 -13.88 2.84
CA PHE A 68 15.68 -14.75 3.80
C PHE A 68 15.63 -14.06 5.17
N TYR A 69 14.50 -14.26 5.84
CA TYR A 69 14.31 -13.90 7.24
C TYR A 69 14.23 -15.19 8.06
N TRP A 70 14.88 -15.21 9.21
CA TRP A 70 14.79 -16.35 10.12
C TRP A 70 13.67 -16.10 11.12
N GLU A 71 12.56 -16.81 10.92
CA GLU A 71 11.52 -16.91 11.94
C GLU A 71 11.90 -18.00 12.92
N SER A 72 12.17 -17.64 14.16
CA SER A 72 12.81 -18.50 15.14
C SER A 72 14.22 -18.97 14.68
N ASP A 73 14.93 -19.66 15.53
CA ASP A 73 16.32 -20.08 15.26
C ASP A 73 16.47 -21.15 14.17
N HIS A 74 15.36 -21.62 13.57
CA HIS A 74 15.39 -22.84 12.77
C HIS A 74 14.67 -22.78 11.41
N CYS A 75 13.93 -21.70 11.10
CA CYS A 75 13.14 -21.62 9.87
C CYS A 75 13.50 -20.39 9.04
N PRO A 76 14.30 -20.56 7.97
CA PRO A 76 14.44 -19.50 6.97
C PRO A 76 13.14 -19.40 6.17
N VAL A 77 12.55 -18.22 6.14
CA VAL A 77 11.33 -17.93 5.37
C VAL A 77 11.58 -16.76 4.43
N ASN A 78 10.96 -16.79 3.29
CA ASN A 78 11.00 -15.70 2.32
C ASN A 78 9.64 -14.98 2.19
N GLU A 79 8.57 -15.54 2.71
CA GLU A 79 7.24 -14.96 2.72
C GLU A 79 7.21 -13.63 3.48
N SER A 80 7.91 -13.56 4.60
CA SER A 80 7.96 -12.35 5.43
C SER A 80 8.61 -11.16 4.72
N PRO A 81 9.81 -11.27 4.11
CA PRO A 81 10.38 -10.19 3.30
C PRO A 81 9.51 -9.79 2.11
N PHE A 82 8.90 -10.75 1.42
CA PHE A 82 8.01 -10.43 0.30
C PHE A 82 6.71 -9.77 0.76
N GLY A 83 6.13 -10.24 1.87
CA GLY A 83 4.96 -9.62 2.47
C GLY A 83 5.25 -8.18 2.92
N LEU A 84 6.40 -7.93 3.53
CA LEU A 84 6.82 -6.57 3.93
C LEU A 84 7.07 -5.67 2.71
N ALA A 85 7.66 -6.20 1.63
CA ALA A 85 7.82 -5.47 0.39
C ALA A 85 6.47 -5.11 -0.25
N ALA A 86 5.51 -6.05 -0.24
CA ALA A 86 4.15 -5.80 -0.71
C ALA A 86 3.44 -4.75 0.16
N ALA A 87 3.57 -4.80 1.48
CA ALA A 87 3.01 -3.80 2.39
C ALA A 87 3.58 -2.41 2.12
N LEU A 88 4.88 -2.30 1.86
CA LEU A 88 5.50 -1.04 1.47
C LEU A 88 5.00 -0.57 0.10
N GLN A 89 4.88 -1.47 -0.87
CA GLN A 89 4.33 -1.14 -2.18
C GLN A 89 2.89 -0.62 -2.05
N TYR A 90 2.03 -1.25 -1.27
CA TYR A 90 0.65 -0.83 -1.04
C TYR A 90 0.53 0.55 -0.37
N THR A 91 1.56 0.98 0.35
CA THR A 91 1.64 2.35 0.88
C THR A 91 1.78 3.40 -0.24
N LEU A 92 2.46 3.03 -1.32
CA LEU A 92 2.81 3.93 -2.43
C LEU A 92 1.85 3.78 -3.62
N LEU A 93 1.51 2.54 -3.98
CA LEU A 93 0.71 2.19 -5.14
C LEU A 93 -0.13 0.93 -4.86
N ARG A 94 -1.44 1.01 -5.08
CA ARG A 94 -2.35 -0.13 -5.00
C ARG A 94 -3.21 -0.21 -6.25
N SER A 95 -3.46 -1.43 -6.73
CA SER A 95 -4.24 -1.66 -7.96
C SER A 95 -5.14 -2.90 -7.92
N ASP A 96 -5.27 -3.54 -6.76
CA ASP A 96 -6.02 -4.78 -6.54
C ASP A 96 -7.56 -4.59 -6.51
N THR A 97 -8.03 -3.35 -6.57
CA THR A 97 -9.47 -3.00 -6.51
C THR A 97 -10.06 -2.59 -7.86
N GLY A 98 -9.32 -2.79 -8.96
CA GLY A 98 -9.71 -2.31 -10.30
C GLY A 98 -9.42 -0.83 -10.54
N ASN A 99 -9.01 -0.08 -9.51
CA ASN A 99 -8.50 1.28 -9.63
C ASN A 99 -6.99 1.27 -9.42
N ILE A 100 -6.30 2.26 -9.98
CA ILE A 100 -4.91 2.57 -9.64
C ILE A 100 -4.93 3.65 -8.57
N ASP A 101 -4.64 3.26 -7.33
CA ASP A 101 -4.58 4.16 -6.19
C ASP A 101 -3.13 4.61 -5.98
N VAL A 102 -2.86 5.89 -6.21
CA VAL A 102 -1.53 6.49 -6.05
C VAL A 102 -1.44 7.20 -4.70
N PHE A 103 -0.43 6.85 -3.93
CA PHE A 103 -0.23 7.28 -2.55
C PHE A 103 -1.51 7.12 -1.71
N PRO A 104 -2.09 5.91 -1.64
CA PRO A 104 -3.33 5.69 -0.90
C PRO A 104 -3.18 5.95 0.59
N GLN A 105 -1.98 5.79 1.14
CA GLN A 105 -1.67 6.04 2.54
C GLN A 105 -1.05 7.44 2.72
N ARG A 106 -1.53 8.16 3.75
CA ARG A 106 -1.03 9.50 4.10
C ARG A 106 -0.41 9.47 5.49
N VAL A 107 0.90 9.31 5.52
CA VAL A 107 1.68 9.26 6.76
C VAL A 107 2.81 10.28 6.71
N GLU A 108 3.06 10.95 7.83
CA GLU A 108 4.06 12.02 7.91
C GLU A 108 5.48 11.53 7.56
N ALA A 109 5.79 10.27 7.88
CA ALA A 109 7.07 9.66 7.53
C ALA A 109 7.34 9.61 6.01
N LEU A 110 6.28 9.64 5.19
CA LEU A 110 6.35 9.63 3.74
C LEU A 110 5.86 10.96 3.13
N ARG A 111 5.98 12.07 3.87
CA ARG A 111 5.55 13.39 3.37
C ARG A 111 6.20 13.80 2.05
N ASN A 112 7.40 13.30 1.80
CA ASN A 112 8.11 13.42 0.53
C ASN A 112 8.49 12.02 0.07
N ALA A 113 7.85 11.54 -0.97
CA ALA A 113 8.05 10.21 -1.51
C ALA A 113 7.98 10.25 -3.05
N SER A 114 8.66 9.32 -3.66
CA SER A 114 8.54 9.11 -5.11
C SER A 114 8.76 7.65 -5.43
N PHE A 115 8.17 7.22 -6.52
CA PHE A 115 8.45 5.94 -7.12
C PHE A 115 8.44 6.05 -8.64
N ALA A 116 9.14 5.16 -9.30
CA ALA A 116 9.23 5.14 -10.75
C ALA A 116 9.05 3.71 -11.28
N LEU A 117 8.32 3.60 -12.38
CA LEU A 117 8.15 2.37 -13.15
C LEU A 117 7.58 1.19 -12.34
N MET A 118 6.76 1.45 -11.33
CA MET A 118 6.08 0.39 -10.60
C MET A 118 4.97 -0.23 -11.44
N ARG A 119 4.85 -1.54 -11.36
CA ARG A 119 3.81 -2.29 -12.06
C ARG A 119 2.49 -2.21 -11.31
N ALA A 120 1.41 -2.01 -12.07
CA ALA A 120 0.04 -2.08 -11.57
C ALA A 120 -0.76 -3.08 -12.42
N GLU A 121 -1.82 -3.62 -11.83
CA GLU A 121 -2.72 -4.57 -12.52
C GLU A 121 -3.33 -3.94 -13.77
N GLY A 122 -3.67 -4.78 -14.75
CA GLY A 122 -4.19 -4.30 -16.03
C GLY A 122 -3.11 -3.89 -17.05
N GLY A 123 -1.84 -4.17 -16.78
CA GLY A 123 -0.73 -3.89 -17.71
C GLY A 123 -0.30 -2.42 -17.66
N PHE A 124 -0.34 -1.81 -16.51
CA PHE A 124 0.10 -0.43 -16.32
C PHE A 124 1.49 -0.35 -15.70
N VAL A 125 2.19 0.74 -16.02
CA VAL A 125 3.44 1.16 -15.39
C VAL A 125 3.22 2.58 -14.86
N VAL A 126 3.51 2.77 -13.57
CA VAL A 126 3.19 4.02 -12.87
C VAL A 126 4.43 4.63 -12.27
N SER A 127 4.56 5.94 -12.41
CA SER A 127 5.55 6.77 -11.72
C SER A 127 4.84 7.94 -11.07
N ALA A 128 5.26 8.34 -9.88
CA ALA A 128 4.63 9.45 -9.18
C ALA A 128 5.56 10.14 -8.17
N VAL A 129 5.25 11.39 -7.86
CA VAL A 129 5.94 12.19 -6.84
C VAL A 129 4.93 12.78 -5.87
N LEU A 130 5.20 12.58 -4.59
CA LEU A 130 4.54 13.22 -3.46
C LEU A 130 5.52 14.21 -2.83
N LYS A 131 5.07 15.43 -2.56
CA LYS A 131 5.81 16.45 -1.82
C LYS A 131 4.90 17.14 -0.82
N GLU A 132 5.34 17.23 0.42
CA GLU A 132 4.56 17.82 1.50
C GLU A 132 3.14 17.22 1.61
N LEU A 133 3.06 15.90 1.51
CA LEU A 133 1.82 15.12 1.48
C LEU A 133 0.86 15.47 0.33
N ARG A 134 1.34 16.15 -0.71
CA ARG A 134 0.56 16.47 -1.91
C ARG A 134 1.16 15.80 -3.14
N THR A 135 0.33 15.11 -3.89
CA THR A 135 0.74 14.49 -5.15
C THR A 135 1.02 15.58 -6.18
N GLN A 136 2.26 15.65 -6.64
CA GLN A 136 2.69 16.66 -7.60
C GLN A 136 2.33 16.26 -9.03
N TRP A 137 2.59 15.01 -9.38
CA TRP A 137 2.25 14.44 -10.66
C TRP A 137 2.20 12.92 -10.59
N VAL A 138 1.49 12.33 -11.53
CA VAL A 138 1.42 10.90 -11.79
C VAL A 138 1.60 10.70 -13.30
N GLU A 139 2.45 9.78 -13.67
CA GLU A 139 2.61 9.30 -15.05
C GLU A 139 2.17 7.84 -15.08
N ILE A 140 1.32 7.51 -16.05
CA ILE A 140 0.83 6.15 -16.26
C ILE A 140 1.02 5.78 -17.72
N GLU A 141 1.74 4.68 -17.95
CA GLU A 141 1.86 4.06 -19.25
C GLU A 141 0.97 2.82 -19.30
N SER A 142 0.07 2.74 -20.28
CA SER A 142 -0.73 1.54 -20.54
C SER A 142 -0.03 0.69 -21.58
N LEU A 143 0.52 -0.44 -21.18
CA LEU A 143 1.23 -1.35 -22.08
C LEU A 143 0.28 -2.13 -23.00
N LEU A 144 -0.98 -2.29 -22.60
CA LEU A 144 -1.98 -3.10 -23.29
C LEU A 144 -3.10 -2.25 -23.91
N GLY A 145 -3.05 -0.92 -23.73
CA GLY A 145 -4.10 -0.01 -24.21
C GLY A 145 -5.40 -0.06 -23.38
N ASN A 146 -5.38 -0.65 -22.21
CA ASN A 146 -6.54 -0.72 -21.33
C ASN A 146 -6.92 0.65 -20.77
N GLU A 147 -8.21 0.81 -20.45
CA GLU A 147 -8.71 1.95 -19.70
C GLU A 147 -8.13 1.96 -18.29
N CYS A 148 -7.83 3.15 -17.79
CA CYS A 148 -7.27 3.36 -16.46
C CYS A 148 -8.25 4.14 -15.58
N LEU A 149 -8.62 3.57 -14.45
CA LEU A 149 -9.32 4.28 -13.39
C LEU A 149 -8.29 4.73 -12.34
N LEU A 150 -7.90 5.99 -12.39
CA LEU A 150 -6.93 6.57 -11.47
C LEU A 150 -7.63 7.22 -10.28
N ARG A 151 -7.17 6.89 -9.07
CA ARG A 151 -7.58 7.54 -7.84
C ARG A 151 -6.36 8.13 -7.13
N VAL A 152 -6.41 9.44 -6.91
CA VAL A 152 -5.41 10.20 -6.16
C VAL A 152 -6.13 10.96 -5.07
N ARG A 153 -5.84 10.62 -3.82
CA ARG A 153 -6.62 11.06 -2.65
C ARG A 153 -6.74 12.59 -2.53
N ASP A 154 -5.67 13.32 -2.78
CA ASP A 154 -5.63 14.77 -2.62
C ASP A 154 -6.08 15.56 -3.86
N TRP A 155 -6.40 14.87 -4.97
CA TRP A 155 -6.92 15.55 -6.17
C TRP A 155 -8.44 15.73 -6.14
N THR A 156 -9.12 15.02 -5.26
CA THR A 156 -10.57 15.18 -5.06
C THR A 156 -10.93 16.44 -4.29
N ASP A 157 -9.98 16.99 -3.53
CA ASP A 157 -10.19 18.13 -2.62
C ASP A 157 -9.60 19.46 -3.14
N VAL A 158 -9.15 19.51 -4.39
CA VAL A 158 -8.52 20.71 -4.94
C VAL A 158 -9.51 21.57 -5.73
N ALA A 159 -9.43 22.87 -5.52
CA ALA A 159 -10.21 23.87 -6.26
C ALA A 159 -9.83 23.96 -7.75
N VAL A 160 -8.69 23.42 -8.13
CA VAL A 160 -8.19 23.35 -9.51
C VAL A 160 -8.03 21.88 -9.89
N ALA A 161 -8.79 21.43 -10.87
CA ALA A 161 -8.62 20.08 -11.40
C ALA A 161 -7.20 19.91 -11.97
N PRO A 162 -6.57 18.75 -11.75
CA PRO A 162 -5.29 18.46 -12.36
C PRO A 162 -5.43 18.49 -13.88
N SER A 163 -4.42 19.03 -14.58
CA SER A 163 -4.37 18.92 -16.03
C SER A 163 -3.99 17.47 -16.40
N VAL A 164 -4.81 16.85 -17.22
CA VAL A 164 -4.54 15.52 -17.77
C VAL A 164 -4.02 15.69 -19.20
N VAL A 165 -2.80 15.25 -19.44
CA VAL A 165 -2.23 15.17 -20.78
C VAL A 165 -2.20 13.69 -21.18
N VAL A 166 -2.92 13.36 -22.25
CA VAL A 166 -2.90 12.00 -22.82
C VAL A 166 -2.02 12.03 -24.06
N GLU A 167 -0.87 11.38 -23.98
CA GLU A 167 0.01 11.18 -25.12
C GLU A 167 -0.14 9.75 -25.63
N LYS A 168 -0.50 9.61 -26.91
CA LYS A 168 -0.48 8.31 -27.57
C LYS A 168 0.90 8.11 -28.19
N ARG A 169 1.69 7.23 -27.61
CA ARG A 169 2.93 6.75 -28.24
C ARG A 169 2.55 5.72 -29.30
N GLY A 170 2.91 6.02 -30.55
CA GLY A 170 2.66 5.16 -31.70
C GLY A 170 3.51 3.89 -31.70
#